data_fc19e84756d7fb46118332a6cd85a493
#
_entry.id   fc19e84756d7fb46118332a6cd85a493
#
_cell.length_a   1.000
_cell.length_b   1.000
_cell.length_c   1.000
_cell.angle_alpha   90.00
_cell.angle_beta   90.00
_cell.angle_gamma   90.00
#
_symmetry.space_group_name_H-M   'P 1'
#
loop_
_entity.id
_entity.type
_entity.pdbx_description
1 polymer ?
#
loop_
_entity_poly.entity_id
_entity_poly.type
_entity_poly.pdbx_seq_one_letter_code
_entity_poly.pdbx_strand_id
1 'polypeptide(L)'
;MKRHIGVACLVTCVTAASALAQDVRITQELDKVSVNLNGANVVIERNQNQATRLSSEFTKTSRPCPPFCIQPMSLAPGVQTFGELEVISFLQSEVQDGSGLLIDTRLPEWFEKGSIPGAVNLPFSTLEADNPFRDEILRALGASDSTGSWDFSGVFTLTLFCNGPWCAQTAIAVSALLEVGFPPEKLNFYRGGMQNWLLLGLTTTNSAG
;
A
#
# COMPACT_ATOMS: atom_id res chain seq x y z
N MET A 1 -71.53 -47.61 -7.71
CA MET A 1 -70.62 -46.69 -8.45
C MET A 1 -69.70 -46.01 -7.45
N LYS A 2 -68.43 -46.46 -7.29
CA LYS A 2 -67.42 -45.85 -6.44
C LYS A 2 -66.45 -45.08 -7.29
N ARG A 3 -66.38 -43.75 -7.11
CA ARG A 3 -65.45 -42.85 -7.82
C ARG A 3 -64.16 -42.80 -7.02
N HIS A 4 -63.05 -43.26 -7.59
CA HIS A 4 -61.72 -43.07 -7.07
C HIS A 4 -61.17 -41.72 -7.54
N ILE A 5 -60.90 -40.84 -6.57
CA ILE A 5 -60.22 -39.56 -6.79
C ILE A 5 -58.73 -39.82 -6.65
N GLY A 6 -58.00 -39.80 -7.74
CA GLY A 6 -56.52 -39.89 -7.73
C GLY A 6 -55.93 -38.51 -7.38
N VAL A 7 -55.18 -38.45 -6.29
CA VAL A 7 -54.39 -37.28 -5.90
C VAL A 7 -53.05 -37.37 -6.63
N ALA A 8 -52.84 -36.48 -7.60
CA ALA A 8 -51.52 -36.31 -8.25
C ALA A 8 -50.62 -35.43 -7.35
N CYS A 9 -49.57 -36.05 -6.80
CA CYS A 9 -48.55 -35.37 -6.04
C CYS A 9 -47.57 -34.71 -7.05
N LEU A 10 -47.62 -33.37 -7.17
CA LEU A 10 -46.63 -32.62 -7.94
C LEU A 10 -45.36 -32.51 -7.08
N VAL A 11 -44.31 -33.24 -7.46
CA VAL A 11 -42.96 -33.09 -6.84
C VAL A 11 -42.29 -31.93 -7.56
N THR A 12 -42.26 -30.74 -6.91
CA THR A 12 -41.44 -29.61 -7.35
C THR A 12 -39.98 -29.86 -6.97
N CYS A 13 -39.15 -30.23 -7.95
CA CYS A 13 -37.69 -30.22 -7.82
C CYS A 13 -37.21 -28.78 -7.68
N VAL A 14 -36.87 -28.34 -6.46
CA VAL A 14 -36.13 -27.10 -6.21
C VAL A 14 -34.68 -27.40 -6.55
N THR A 15 -34.23 -26.99 -7.74
CA THR A 15 -32.80 -26.98 -8.08
C THR A 15 -32.15 -25.85 -7.28
N ALA A 16 -31.42 -26.19 -6.19
CA ALA A 16 -30.56 -25.26 -5.52
C ALA A 16 -29.42 -24.91 -6.49
N ALA A 17 -29.50 -23.74 -7.11
CA ALA A 17 -28.36 -23.16 -7.80
C ALA A 17 -27.28 -22.86 -6.74
N SER A 18 -26.20 -23.64 -6.75
CA SER A 18 -25.00 -23.32 -5.98
C SER A 18 -24.48 -21.98 -6.51
N ALA A 19 -24.67 -20.91 -5.74
CA ALA A 19 -24.00 -19.64 -6.02
C ALA A 19 -22.50 -19.92 -5.87
N LEU A 20 -21.78 -20.02 -6.99
CA LEU A 20 -20.33 -20.02 -6.99
C LEU A 20 -19.90 -18.71 -6.36
N ALA A 21 -19.12 -18.78 -5.26
CA ALA A 21 -18.55 -17.59 -4.68
C ALA A 21 -17.69 -16.91 -5.75
N GLN A 22 -17.98 -15.64 -6.03
CA GLN A 22 -17.22 -14.88 -7.01
C GLN A 22 -15.82 -14.62 -6.42
N ASP A 23 -14.77 -14.87 -7.23
CA ASP A 23 -13.40 -14.58 -6.85
C ASP A 23 -13.21 -13.09 -6.52
N VAL A 24 -12.47 -12.82 -5.46
CA VAL A 24 -12.12 -11.45 -5.05
C VAL A 24 -10.91 -11.00 -5.88
N ARG A 25 -11.15 -10.27 -6.95
CA ARG A 25 -10.11 -9.81 -7.90
C ARG A 25 -9.60 -8.43 -7.54
N ILE A 26 -8.40 -8.07 -8.00
CA ILE A 26 -7.85 -6.70 -7.87
C ILE A 26 -8.69 -5.73 -8.71
N THR A 27 -8.87 -6.04 -10.01
CA THR A 27 -9.82 -5.37 -10.93
C THR A 27 -10.67 -6.41 -11.65
N GLN A 28 -11.57 -5.99 -12.55
CA GLN A 28 -12.33 -6.93 -13.37
C GLN A 28 -11.43 -7.82 -14.24
N GLU A 29 -10.30 -7.28 -14.71
CA GLU A 29 -9.38 -7.95 -15.65
C GLU A 29 -8.18 -8.58 -14.89
N LEU A 30 -7.87 -8.11 -13.67
CA LEU A 30 -6.68 -8.48 -12.93
C LEU A 30 -7.05 -9.20 -11.63
N ASP A 31 -6.73 -10.48 -11.51
CA ASP A 31 -6.93 -11.27 -10.30
C ASP A 31 -5.79 -11.15 -9.33
N LYS A 32 -4.56 -11.22 -9.80
CA LYS A 32 -3.32 -11.13 -9.01
C LYS A 32 -2.15 -10.65 -9.86
N VAL A 33 -1.09 -10.23 -9.18
CA VAL A 33 0.16 -9.75 -9.78
C VAL A 33 1.34 -10.48 -9.14
N SER A 34 2.28 -10.92 -9.96
CA SER A 34 3.56 -11.44 -9.48
C SER A 34 4.64 -10.38 -9.65
N VAL A 35 5.41 -10.14 -8.59
CA VAL A 35 6.53 -9.20 -8.57
C VAL A 35 7.77 -9.94 -8.10
N ASN A 36 8.89 -9.80 -8.80
CA ASN A 36 10.17 -10.32 -8.35
C ASN A 36 10.82 -9.29 -7.43
N LEU A 37 10.94 -9.64 -6.16
CA LEU A 37 11.54 -8.79 -5.13
C LEU A 37 12.83 -9.47 -4.62
N ASN A 38 13.97 -8.93 -4.99
CA ASN A 38 15.29 -9.46 -4.60
C ASN A 38 15.47 -10.96 -4.90
N GLY A 39 14.96 -11.43 -6.05
CA GLY A 39 15.02 -12.82 -6.46
C GLY A 39 13.92 -13.71 -5.93
N ALA A 40 13.05 -13.22 -5.04
CA ALA A 40 11.87 -13.92 -4.57
C ALA A 40 10.63 -13.49 -5.36
N ASN A 41 9.85 -14.45 -5.85
CA ASN A 41 8.57 -14.15 -6.49
C ASN A 41 7.49 -13.97 -5.43
N VAL A 42 6.94 -12.77 -5.33
CA VAL A 42 5.87 -12.41 -4.40
C VAL A 42 4.58 -12.18 -5.18
N VAL A 43 3.50 -12.81 -4.74
CA VAL A 43 2.18 -12.62 -5.32
C VAL A 43 1.40 -11.58 -4.52
N ILE A 44 0.93 -10.54 -5.21
CA ILE A 44 -0.01 -9.58 -4.67
C ILE A 44 -1.38 -9.94 -5.20
N GLU A 45 -2.29 -10.26 -4.29
CA GLU A 45 -3.68 -10.63 -4.59
C GLU A 45 -4.59 -10.13 -3.46
N ARG A 46 -5.89 -10.23 -3.65
CA ARG A 46 -6.85 -9.92 -2.61
C ARG A 46 -7.21 -11.16 -1.81
N ASN A 47 -7.42 -10.99 -0.51
CA ASN A 47 -7.88 -12.05 0.39
C ASN A 47 -9.22 -12.61 -0.09
N GLN A 48 -9.28 -13.92 -0.32
CA GLN A 48 -10.48 -14.63 -0.80
C GLN A 48 -11.52 -14.86 0.30
N ASN A 49 -11.14 -14.75 1.58
CA ASN A 49 -12.08 -14.87 2.68
C ASN A 49 -12.88 -13.58 2.89
N GLN A 50 -14.07 -13.52 2.34
CA GLN A 50 -14.98 -12.38 2.41
C GLN A 50 -15.48 -12.06 3.85
N ALA A 51 -15.23 -12.93 4.82
CA ALA A 51 -15.54 -12.69 6.23
C ALA A 51 -14.42 -11.94 6.98
N THR A 52 -13.24 -11.77 6.36
CA THR A 52 -12.12 -11.04 6.97
C THR A 52 -12.51 -9.60 7.32
N ARG A 53 -11.99 -9.10 8.42
CA ARG A 53 -12.23 -7.74 8.93
C ARG A 53 -10.89 -7.07 9.21
N LEU A 54 -10.89 -5.74 9.18
CA LEU A 54 -9.73 -4.95 9.59
C LEU A 54 -9.39 -5.18 11.06
N SER A 55 -8.11 -5.08 11.41
CA SER A 55 -7.64 -5.05 12.78
C SER A 55 -8.18 -3.82 13.53
N SER A 56 -8.19 -3.86 14.85
CA SER A 56 -8.73 -2.80 15.71
C SER A 56 -8.08 -1.44 15.49
N GLU A 57 -6.77 -1.40 15.17
CA GLU A 57 -6.04 -0.16 14.89
C GLU A 57 -6.58 0.57 13.65
N PHE A 58 -7.02 -0.18 12.63
CA PHE A 58 -7.49 0.38 11.36
C PHE A 58 -9.02 0.55 11.29
N THR A 59 -9.78 0.00 12.24
CA THR A 59 -11.24 0.24 12.36
C THR A 59 -11.59 1.51 13.14
N LYS A 60 -10.63 2.08 13.87
CA LYS A 60 -10.85 3.28 14.69
C LYS A 60 -11.15 4.49 13.82
N THR A 61 -12.29 5.12 14.06
CA THR A 61 -12.73 6.40 13.47
C THR A 61 -12.41 7.58 14.38
N SER A 62 -12.65 8.79 13.91
CA SER A 62 -12.65 10.02 14.73
C SER A 62 -11.40 10.21 15.58
N ARG A 63 -10.24 10.06 14.96
CA ARG A 63 -8.95 10.27 15.63
C ARG A 63 -8.76 11.76 15.97
N PRO A 64 -8.16 12.10 17.13
CA PRO A 64 -7.93 13.51 17.48
C PRO A 64 -6.94 14.18 16.53
N CYS A 65 -7.21 15.42 16.16
CA CYS A 65 -6.32 16.27 15.35
C CYS A 65 -5.96 17.51 16.16
N PRO A 66 -4.65 17.78 16.39
CA PRO A 66 -3.48 16.94 16.11
C PRO A 66 -3.40 15.70 17.03
N PRO A 67 -2.60 14.65 16.72
CA PRO A 67 -1.69 14.57 15.57
C PRO A 67 -2.31 13.92 14.32
N PHE A 68 -3.54 13.38 14.40
CA PHE A 68 -4.14 12.56 13.34
C PHE A 68 -5.02 13.40 12.40
N CYS A 69 -4.46 14.48 11.88
CA CYS A 69 -5.18 15.35 10.95
C CYS A 69 -5.29 14.74 9.55
N ILE A 70 -6.36 15.09 8.84
CA ILE A 70 -6.55 14.65 7.45
C ILE A 70 -5.47 15.26 6.57
N GLN A 71 -4.77 14.42 5.82
CA GLN A 71 -3.75 14.84 4.87
C GLN A 71 -4.41 15.25 3.54
N PRO A 72 -3.84 16.26 2.84
CA PRO A 72 -4.35 16.69 1.52
C PRO A 72 -4.17 15.59 0.47
N MET A 73 -4.81 15.77 -0.69
CA MET A 73 -4.60 14.89 -1.84
C MET A 73 -3.24 15.10 -2.48
N SER A 74 -2.75 16.33 -2.55
CA SER A 74 -1.42 16.67 -3.05
C SER A 74 -0.60 17.28 -1.94
N LEU A 75 0.62 16.76 -1.72
CA LEU A 75 1.54 17.25 -0.69
C LEU A 75 2.33 18.48 -1.16
N ALA A 76 2.76 18.48 -2.43
CA ALA A 76 3.50 19.58 -3.02
C ALA A 76 3.39 19.54 -4.56
N PRO A 77 3.64 20.65 -5.26
CA PRO A 77 3.78 20.67 -6.72
C PRO A 77 4.87 19.68 -7.18
N GLY A 78 4.56 18.87 -8.19
CA GLY A 78 5.47 17.86 -8.74
C GLY A 78 5.42 16.51 -8.04
N VAL A 79 4.96 16.43 -6.79
CA VAL A 79 4.75 15.16 -6.08
C VAL A 79 3.44 14.53 -6.55
N GLN A 80 3.50 13.32 -7.10
CA GLN A 80 2.30 12.61 -7.55
C GLN A 80 1.60 11.92 -6.39
N THR A 81 0.27 11.84 -6.45
CA THR A 81 -0.52 11.05 -5.50
C THR A 81 -0.93 9.74 -6.15
N PHE A 82 -0.58 8.64 -5.50
CA PHE A 82 -0.88 7.27 -5.94
C PHE A 82 -2.08 6.69 -5.20
N GLY A 83 -2.86 5.87 -5.90
CA GLY A 83 -3.75 4.87 -5.35
C GLY A 83 -3.10 3.48 -5.37
N GLU A 84 -3.87 2.46 -5.07
CA GLU A 84 -3.38 1.08 -4.93
C GLU A 84 -2.87 0.51 -6.25
N LEU A 85 -3.53 0.83 -7.36
CA LEU A 85 -3.13 0.31 -8.68
C LEU A 85 -1.81 0.93 -9.15
N GLU A 86 -1.58 2.21 -8.86
CA GLU A 86 -0.31 2.89 -9.14
C GLU A 86 0.82 2.29 -8.28
N VAL A 87 0.56 1.96 -7.00
CA VAL A 87 1.55 1.27 -6.15
C VAL A 87 1.87 -0.12 -6.70
N ILE A 88 0.87 -0.89 -7.14
CA ILE A 88 1.08 -2.21 -7.75
C ILE A 88 1.89 -2.07 -9.04
N SER A 89 1.56 -1.10 -9.90
CA SER A 89 2.32 -0.81 -11.12
C SER A 89 3.77 -0.43 -10.81
N PHE A 90 3.99 0.43 -9.80
CA PHE A 90 5.31 0.84 -9.35
C PHE A 90 6.17 -0.34 -8.86
N LEU A 91 5.56 -1.30 -8.16
CA LEU A 91 6.22 -2.54 -7.74
C LEU A 91 6.63 -3.40 -8.93
N GLN A 92 5.81 -3.47 -9.99
CA GLN A 92 6.08 -4.25 -11.21
C GLN A 92 7.10 -3.60 -12.14
N SER A 93 7.28 -2.30 -12.06
CA SER A 93 8.21 -1.51 -12.88
C SER A 93 9.44 -1.11 -12.05
N GLU A 94 9.40 0.06 -11.43
CA GLU A 94 10.56 0.74 -10.84
C GLU A 94 11.19 -0.05 -9.68
N VAL A 95 10.38 -0.74 -8.85
CA VAL A 95 10.96 -1.56 -7.78
C VAL A 95 11.59 -2.83 -8.34
N GLN A 96 10.94 -3.48 -9.30
CA GLN A 96 11.43 -4.72 -9.89
C GLN A 96 12.70 -4.51 -10.73
N ASP A 97 12.84 -3.38 -11.42
CA ASP A 97 14.03 -3.03 -12.20
C ASP A 97 15.13 -2.35 -11.38
N GLY A 98 14.86 -2.03 -10.10
CA GLY A 98 15.83 -1.44 -9.18
C GLY A 98 16.01 0.06 -9.35
N SER A 99 15.12 0.76 -10.07
CA SER A 99 15.15 2.22 -10.25
C SER A 99 14.29 2.96 -9.23
N GLY A 100 13.46 2.26 -8.44
CA GLY A 100 12.57 2.82 -7.45
C GLY A 100 12.54 2.06 -6.13
N LEU A 101 12.11 2.74 -5.08
CA LEU A 101 11.94 2.19 -3.74
C LEU A 101 10.54 2.49 -3.21
N LEU A 102 9.85 1.47 -2.73
CA LEU A 102 8.63 1.64 -1.95
C LEU A 102 9.01 1.84 -0.48
N ILE A 103 8.69 2.99 0.09
CA ILE A 103 9.13 3.41 1.42
C ILE A 103 7.97 3.43 2.40
N ASP A 104 8.07 2.61 3.43
CA ASP A 104 7.21 2.66 4.60
C ASP A 104 7.78 3.65 5.61
N THR A 105 7.15 4.81 5.76
CA THR A 105 7.63 5.90 6.63
C THR A 105 7.19 5.74 8.09
N ARG A 106 6.51 4.66 8.42
CA ARG A 106 6.06 4.37 9.78
C ARG A 106 7.23 4.03 10.70
N LEU A 107 6.98 4.14 12.01
CA LEU A 107 7.91 3.64 13.02
C LEU A 107 8.09 2.12 12.90
N PRO A 108 9.26 1.56 13.31
CA PRO A 108 9.57 0.14 13.14
C PRO A 108 8.53 -0.82 13.70
N GLU A 109 7.94 -0.50 14.84
CA GLU A 109 6.91 -1.34 15.48
C GLU A 109 5.62 -1.49 14.65
N TRP A 110 5.36 -0.56 13.73
CA TRP A 110 4.26 -0.68 12.76
C TRP A 110 4.66 -1.49 11.53
N PHE A 111 5.89 -1.32 11.08
CA PHE A 111 6.43 -2.07 9.95
C PHE A 111 6.52 -3.58 10.29
N GLU A 112 6.97 -3.91 11.50
CA GLU A 112 7.08 -5.29 12.00
C GLU A 112 5.73 -6.01 12.08
N LYS A 113 4.64 -5.28 12.29
CA LYS A 113 3.27 -5.83 12.28
C LYS A 113 2.76 -6.18 10.88
N GLY A 114 3.48 -5.79 9.84
CA GLY A 114 3.17 -6.02 8.44
C GLY A 114 3.21 -4.74 7.61
N SER A 115 3.67 -4.92 6.38
CA SER A 115 3.83 -3.84 5.41
C SER A 115 3.42 -4.30 4.01
N ILE A 116 3.47 -3.42 3.03
CA ILE A 116 3.32 -3.77 1.63
C ILE A 116 4.57 -4.56 1.20
N PRO A 117 4.44 -5.71 0.51
CA PRO A 117 5.59 -6.46 0.03
C PRO A 117 6.52 -5.60 -0.82
N GLY A 118 7.83 -5.71 -0.59
CA GLY A 118 8.84 -4.89 -1.26
C GLY A 118 9.10 -3.52 -0.63
N ALA A 119 8.34 -3.14 0.39
CA ALA A 119 8.61 -1.90 1.11
C ALA A 119 9.85 -2.00 2.00
N VAL A 120 10.63 -0.93 2.00
CA VAL A 120 11.75 -0.69 2.92
C VAL A 120 11.26 0.24 4.03
N ASN A 121 11.54 -0.10 5.30
CA ASN A 121 11.22 0.79 6.40
C ASN A 121 12.25 1.92 6.49
N LEU A 122 11.78 3.13 6.31
CA LEU A 122 12.54 4.36 6.50
C LEU A 122 11.69 5.32 7.33
N PRO A 123 11.75 5.25 8.66
CA PRO A 123 10.93 6.08 9.54
C PRO A 123 11.07 7.57 9.21
N PHE A 124 9.95 8.29 9.14
CA PHE A 124 9.90 9.70 8.75
C PHE A 124 10.92 10.59 9.47
N SER A 125 11.15 10.33 10.75
CA SER A 125 12.10 11.09 11.58
C SER A 125 13.57 10.91 11.18
N THR A 126 13.91 9.87 10.41
CA THR A 126 15.28 9.68 9.94
C THR A 126 15.67 10.63 8.81
N LEU A 127 14.70 11.28 8.18
CA LEU A 127 14.90 12.28 7.12
C LEU A 127 14.91 13.74 7.65
N GLU A 128 14.58 13.96 8.92
CA GLU A 128 14.58 15.28 9.52
C GLU A 128 16.00 15.88 9.59
N ALA A 129 16.09 17.22 9.55
CA ALA A 129 17.35 17.92 9.39
C ALA A 129 18.35 17.72 10.53
N ASP A 130 17.87 17.41 11.72
CA ASP A 130 18.65 17.18 12.93
C ASP A 130 19.09 15.71 13.12
N ASN A 131 18.64 14.80 12.22
CA ASN A 131 19.08 13.41 12.30
C ASN A 131 20.54 13.27 11.85
N PRO A 132 21.43 12.73 12.71
CA PRO A 132 22.86 12.63 12.41
C PRO A 132 23.19 11.65 11.25
N PHE A 133 22.28 10.76 10.89
CA PHE A 133 22.45 9.78 9.81
C PHE A 133 21.76 10.21 8.50
N ARG A 134 21.16 11.40 8.45
CA ARG A 134 20.41 11.88 7.28
C ARG A 134 21.25 11.84 6.00
N ASP A 135 22.50 12.28 6.07
CA ASP A 135 23.39 12.32 4.91
C ASP A 135 23.72 10.92 4.38
N GLU A 136 23.88 9.94 5.27
CA GLU A 136 24.07 8.53 4.88
C GLU A 136 22.83 7.98 4.20
N ILE A 137 21.66 8.33 4.70
CA ILE A 137 20.37 7.95 4.12
C ILE A 137 20.20 8.57 2.73
N LEU A 138 20.51 9.86 2.55
CA LEU A 138 20.45 10.51 1.24
C LEU A 138 21.35 9.82 0.22
N ARG A 139 22.56 9.42 0.62
CA ARG A 139 23.47 8.63 -0.24
C ARG A 139 22.89 7.25 -0.55
N ALA A 140 22.26 6.58 0.42
CA ALA A 140 21.58 5.29 0.18
C ALA A 140 20.37 5.44 -0.74
N LEU A 141 19.75 6.61 -0.82
CA LEU A 141 18.69 6.95 -1.76
C LEU A 141 19.23 7.35 -3.15
N GLY A 142 20.55 7.29 -3.37
CA GLY A 142 21.22 7.55 -4.64
C GLY A 142 21.72 8.98 -4.82
N ALA A 143 21.62 9.85 -3.81
CA ALA A 143 22.20 11.18 -3.87
C ALA A 143 23.74 11.12 -3.72
N SER A 144 24.46 12.04 -4.36
CA SER A 144 25.89 12.20 -4.19
C SER A 144 26.24 13.60 -3.68
N ASP A 145 27.35 13.69 -2.93
CA ASP A 145 27.91 14.94 -2.42
C ASP A 145 29.38 14.98 -2.82
N SER A 146 29.69 15.71 -3.89
CA SER A 146 31.06 15.83 -4.41
C SER A 146 31.70 17.19 -4.18
N THR A 147 30.93 18.22 -3.85
CA THR A 147 31.40 19.62 -3.78
C THR A 147 30.79 20.42 -2.63
N GLY A 148 30.25 19.76 -1.62
CA GLY A 148 29.53 20.41 -0.51
C GLY A 148 28.10 20.83 -0.87
N SER A 149 27.58 20.36 -2.03
CA SER A 149 26.17 20.45 -2.41
C SER A 149 25.70 19.07 -2.88
N TRP A 150 24.44 18.76 -2.61
CA TRP A 150 23.83 17.52 -3.03
C TRP A 150 23.56 17.51 -4.53
N ASP A 151 23.90 16.38 -5.19
CA ASP A 151 23.48 16.03 -6.54
C ASP A 151 22.46 14.90 -6.45
N PHE A 152 21.25 15.16 -6.92
CA PHE A 152 20.14 14.21 -6.95
C PHE A 152 19.88 13.60 -8.33
N SER A 153 20.77 13.77 -9.30
CA SER A 153 20.57 13.26 -10.66
C SER A 153 20.45 11.73 -10.74
N GLY A 154 21.07 11.02 -9.79
CA GLY A 154 21.11 9.55 -9.73
C GLY A 154 20.13 8.93 -8.73
N VAL A 155 19.21 9.71 -8.12
CA VAL A 155 18.35 9.18 -7.06
C VAL A 155 17.26 8.23 -7.57
N PHE A 156 16.90 7.30 -6.70
CA PHE A 156 15.72 6.46 -6.92
C PHE A 156 14.43 7.27 -6.99
N THR A 157 13.47 6.77 -7.73
CA THR A 157 12.07 7.21 -7.58
C THR A 157 11.50 6.59 -6.32
N LEU A 158 10.90 7.40 -5.45
CA LEU A 158 10.37 6.96 -4.17
C LEU A 158 8.84 6.99 -4.18
N THR A 159 8.20 5.90 -3.77
CA THR A 159 6.78 5.89 -3.41
C THR A 159 6.67 5.73 -1.91
N LEU A 160 6.19 6.76 -1.21
CA LEU A 160 6.16 6.83 0.25
C LEU A 160 4.73 6.66 0.77
N PHE A 161 4.58 5.92 1.86
CA PHE A 161 3.30 5.72 2.54
C PHE A 161 3.44 5.60 4.05
N CYS A 162 2.31 5.74 4.77
CA CYS A 162 2.21 5.44 6.20
C CYS A 162 0.88 4.71 6.52
N ASN A 163 0.26 4.98 7.66
CA ASN A 163 -0.93 4.23 8.08
C ASN A 163 -2.20 4.55 7.29
N GLY A 164 -2.33 5.77 6.73
CA GLY A 164 -3.53 6.15 5.99
C GLY A 164 -3.71 7.67 5.87
N PRO A 165 -4.85 8.13 5.35
CA PRO A 165 -5.07 9.55 5.04
C PRO A 165 -5.12 10.49 6.26
N TRP A 166 -5.04 9.96 7.45
CA TRP A 166 -4.97 10.68 8.73
C TRP A 166 -3.56 10.67 9.35
N CYS A 167 -2.58 10.09 8.67
CA CYS A 167 -1.20 9.92 9.17
C CYS A 167 -0.28 10.96 8.51
N ALA A 168 0.37 11.80 9.31
CA ALA A 168 1.24 12.87 8.82
C ALA A 168 2.68 12.42 8.51
N GLN A 169 3.09 11.19 8.86
CA GLN A 169 4.48 10.74 8.78
C GLN A 169 5.05 10.83 7.36
N THR A 170 4.28 10.41 6.34
CA THR A 170 4.71 10.55 4.95
C THR A 170 4.80 12.02 4.50
N ALA A 171 3.87 12.87 4.94
CA ALA A 171 3.93 14.29 4.60
C ALA A 171 5.18 14.96 5.21
N ILE A 172 5.55 14.60 6.44
CA ILE A 172 6.79 15.07 7.08
C ILE A 172 8.02 14.57 6.31
N ALA A 173 8.07 13.29 5.96
CA ALA A 173 9.17 12.71 5.19
C ALA A 173 9.35 13.39 3.81
N VAL A 174 8.24 13.60 3.08
CA VAL A 174 8.26 14.29 1.79
C VAL A 174 8.72 15.74 1.95
N SER A 175 8.24 16.46 2.98
CA SER A 175 8.69 17.83 3.25
C SER A 175 10.19 17.89 3.51
N ALA A 176 10.72 17.00 4.35
CA ALA A 176 12.15 16.92 4.66
C ALA A 176 13.03 16.62 3.42
N LEU A 177 12.55 15.76 2.51
CA LEU A 177 13.23 15.48 1.23
C LEU A 177 13.20 16.70 0.30
N LEU A 178 12.07 17.37 0.18
CA LEU A 178 11.96 18.58 -0.65
C LEU A 178 12.83 19.73 -0.11
N GLU A 179 12.91 19.89 1.21
CA GLU A 179 13.74 20.92 1.86
C GLU A 179 15.23 20.76 1.58
N VAL A 180 15.71 19.52 1.40
CA VAL A 180 17.11 19.26 1.04
C VAL A 180 17.36 19.36 -0.46
N GLY A 181 16.31 19.51 -1.28
CA GLY A 181 16.39 19.64 -2.73
C GLY A 181 16.15 18.36 -3.52
N PHE A 182 15.60 17.32 -2.87
CA PHE A 182 15.22 16.09 -3.59
C PHE A 182 14.18 16.42 -4.66
N PRO A 183 14.32 15.92 -5.91
CA PRO A 183 13.42 16.28 -7.01
C PRO A 183 11.97 15.84 -6.74
N PRO A 184 10.99 16.76 -6.78
CA PRO A 184 9.60 16.42 -6.49
C PRO A 184 9.00 15.40 -7.46
N GLU A 185 9.47 15.38 -8.73
CA GLU A 185 9.04 14.39 -9.73
C GLU A 185 9.55 12.97 -9.46
N LYS A 186 10.48 12.82 -8.52
CA LYS A 186 10.97 11.55 -8.01
C LYS A 186 10.24 11.08 -6.75
N LEU A 187 9.22 11.82 -6.31
CA LEU A 187 8.45 11.52 -5.10
C LEU A 187 7.00 11.23 -5.46
N ASN A 188 6.51 10.09 -4.99
CA ASN A 188 5.11 9.68 -5.08
C ASN A 188 4.55 9.49 -3.66
N PHE A 189 3.34 9.95 -3.45
CA PHE A 189 2.62 9.83 -2.18
C PHE A 189 1.48 8.83 -2.30
N TYR A 190 1.62 7.65 -1.69
CA TYR A 190 0.49 6.74 -1.54
C TYR A 190 -0.33 7.15 -0.31
N ARG A 191 -1.36 7.97 -0.55
CA ARG A 191 -2.19 8.58 0.51
C ARG A 191 -3.02 7.55 1.28
N GLY A 192 -3.48 6.49 0.62
CA GLY A 192 -4.30 5.43 1.20
C GLY A 192 -3.60 4.69 2.34
N GLY A 193 -2.31 4.48 2.20
CA GLY A 193 -1.46 3.80 3.17
C GLY A 193 -1.95 2.41 3.54
N MET A 194 -1.48 1.89 4.67
CA MET A 194 -1.83 0.55 5.12
C MET A 194 -3.34 0.37 5.38
N GLN A 195 -4.05 1.43 5.76
CA GLN A 195 -5.50 1.32 6.02
C GLN A 195 -6.27 0.92 4.77
N ASN A 196 -6.03 1.59 3.64
CA ASN A 196 -6.70 1.26 2.39
C ASN A 196 -6.20 -0.06 1.80
N TRP A 197 -4.89 -0.32 1.88
CA TRP A 197 -4.30 -1.58 1.45
C TRP A 197 -4.95 -2.78 2.14
N LEU A 198 -5.09 -2.73 3.46
CA LEU A 198 -5.75 -3.75 4.27
C LEU A 198 -7.27 -3.80 4.06
N LEU A 199 -7.93 -2.64 3.87
CA LEU A 199 -9.37 -2.57 3.60
C LEU A 199 -9.74 -3.30 2.30
N LEU A 200 -8.86 -3.23 1.30
CA LEU A 200 -9.02 -3.94 0.05
C LEU A 200 -8.57 -5.41 0.13
N GLY A 201 -8.03 -5.83 1.26
CA GLY A 201 -7.56 -7.20 1.49
C GLY A 201 -6.34 -7.57 0.66
N LEU A 202 -5.51 -6.60 0.29
CA LEU A 202 -4.28 -6.83 -0.48
C LEU A 202 -3.21 -7.52 0.36
N THR A 203 -2.36 -8.33 -0.28
CA THR A 203 -1.26 -9.09 0.35
C THR A 203 -0.34 -8.17 1.16
N THR A 204 0.02 -8.61 2.37
CA THR A 204 1.03 -7.96 3.23
C THR A 204 2.18 -8.91 3.53
N THR A 205 3.30 -8.38 4.04
CA THR A 205 4.48 -9.18 4.41
C THR A 205 4.19 -10.25 5.47
N ASN A 206 3.15 -10.05 6.30
CA ASN A 206 2.73 -10.96 7.36
C ASN A 206 1.40 -11.67 7.03
N SER A 207 0.94 -11.62 5.77
CA SER A 207 -0.17 -12.45 5.32
C SER A 207 0.27 -13.91 5.40
N ALA A 208 -0.32 -14.66 6.33
CA ALA A 208 -0.19 -16.10 6.29
C ALA A 208 -0.81 -16.59 4.97
N GLY A 209 -0.01 -17.28 4.15
CA GLY A 209 -0.45 -17.92 2.93
C GLY A 209 -1.46 -19.05 3.22
#